data_84911614164409a3982c3f555f4174d6
#
_entry.id   84911614164409a3982c3f555f4174d6
#
_cell.length_a   1.000
_cell.length_b   1.000
_cell.length_c   1.000
_cell.angle_alpha   90.00
_cell.angle_beta   90.00
_cell.angle_gamma   90.00
#
_symmetry.space_group_name_H-M   'P 1'
#
loop_
_entity.id
_entity.type
_entity.pdbx_description
1 polymer ?
#
loop_
_entity_poly.entity_id
_entity_poly.type
_entity_poly.pdbx_seq_one_letter_code
_entity_poly.pdbx_strand_id
1 'polypeptide(L)'
;MAAVNQSIPNFLGGVSQQPDKIKFPGQLRVCDNAVPDVTFGLKKRPAGEFVKTLTNANGTGYWYEIIRDGDEKYLFQITPANTGSGQKPIRIWDLANGNELSLTNSNGDALFAYLSGATEEYAIQTIQDYTIIVNKQKTVG
;
A
#
# COMPACT_ATOMS: atom_id res chain seq x y z
N MET A 1 -4.26 -36.47 39.56
CA MET A 1 -4.90 -35.58 38.54
C MET A 1 -4.98 -36.37 37.24
N ALA A 2 -6.18 -36.45 36.65
CA ALA A 2 -6.33 -37.10 35.35
C ALA A 2 -5.74 -36.18 34.26
N ALA A 3 -4.88 -36.71 33.40
CA ALA A 3 -4.35 -35.99 32.26
C ALA A 3 -5.50 -35.76 31.25
N VAL A 4 -5.80 -34.51 30.95
CA VAL A 4 -6.74 -34.16 29.88
C VAL A 4 -5.96 -34.16 28.56
N ASN A 5 -6.21 -35.18 27.73
CA ASN A 5 -5.68 -35.24 26.39
C ASN A 5 -6.64 -34.53 25.43
N GLN A 6 -6.24 -33.42 24.86
CA GLN A 6 -6.99 -32.73 23.82
C GLN A 6 -6.26 -32.92 22.46
N SER A 7 -6.92 -33.61 21.54
CA SER A 7 -6.43 -33.68 20.16
C SER A 7 -6.91 -32.42 19.41
N ILE A 8 -5.99 -31.66 18.88
CA ILE A 8 -6.28 -30.51 18.01
C ILE A 8 -6.27 -31.02 16.57
N PRO A 9 -7.43 -31.08 15.88
CA PRO A 9 -7.46 -31.44 14.47
C PRO A 9 -6.72 -30.38 13.62
N ASN A 10 -6.53 -30.69 12.34
CA ASN A 10 -5.94 -29.75 11.41
C ASN A 10 -6.70 -28.41 11.37
N PHE A 11 -5.99 -27.30 11.20
CA PHE A 11 -6.57 -25.96 11.19
C PHE A 11 -7.14 -25.54 9.82
N LEU A 12 -7.79 -26.48 9.13
CA LEU A 12 -8.36 -26.27 7.79
C LEU A 12 -9.67 -25.51 7.79
N GLY A 13 -10.32 -25.36 8.94
CA GLY A 13 -11.58 -24.64 9.06
C GLY A 13 -11.47 -23.12 8.90
N GLY A 14 -10.26 -22.59 8.70
CA GLY A 14 -10.01 -21.16 8.52
C GLY A 14 -10.27 -20.33 9.78
N VAL A 15 -10.42 -19.01 9.61
CA VAL A 15 -10.69 -18.07 10.68
C VAL A 15 -12.20 -17.85 10.80
N SER A 16 -12.74 -17.98 12.01
CA SER A 16 -14.16 -17.79 12.30
C SER A 16 -14.38 -16.66 13.32
N GLN A 17 -15.33 -15.78 13.02
CA GLN A 17 -15.78 -14.71 13.92
C GLN A 17 -16.78 -15.20 14.98
N GLN A 18 -17.19 -16.47 14.91
CA GLN A 18 -18.14 -17.02 15.87
C GLN A 18 -17.55 -17.06 17.29
N PRO A 19 -18.41 -16.99 18.32
CA PRO A 19 -18.00 -17.24 19.71
C PRO A 19 -17.35 -18.61 19.87
N ASP A 20 -16.36 -18.72 20.76
CA ASP A 20 -15.55 -19.93 20.91
C ASP A 20 -16.36 -21.20 21.25
N LYS A 21 -17.53 -21.02 21.90
CA LYS A 21 -18.44 -22.13 22.28
C LYS A 21 -19.10 -22.80 21.08
N ILE A 22 -19.22 -22.13 19.96
CA ILE A 22 -19.92 -22.62 18.75
C ILE A 22 -18.98 -22.77 17.53
N LYS A 23 -17.68 -22.55 17.72
CA LYS A 23 -16.70 -22.84 16.69
C LYS A 23 -16.59 -24.33 16.43
N PHE A 24 -16.50 -24.69 15.16
CA PHE A 24 -16.18 -26.05 14.78
C PHE A 24 -14.73 -26.40 15.09
N PRO A 25 -14.42 -27.65 15.44
CA PRO A 25 -13.06 -28.13 15.58
C PRO A 25 -12.22 -27.80 14.33
N GLY A 26 -11.02 -27.25 14.51
CA GLY A 26 -10.15 -26.84 13.41
C GLY A 26 -10.36 -25.42 12.89
N GLN A 27 -11.31 -24.65 13.46
CA GLN A 27 -11.41 -23.23 13.20
C GLN A 27 -10.49 -22.42 14.13
N LEU A 28 -9.88 -21.37 13.56
CA LEU A 28 -9.00 -20.45 14.26
C LEU A 28 -9.76 -19.17 14.65
N ARG A 29 -9.34 -18.56 15.74
CA ARG A 29 -9.81 -17.22 16.14
C ARG A 29 -9.08 -16.12 15.39
N VAL A 30 -7.77 -16.29 15.25
CA VAL A 30 -6.85 -15.39 14.56
C VAL A 30 -5.81 -16.26 13.84
N CYS A 31 -5.39 -15.85 12.66
CA CYS A 31 -4.37 -16.51 11.89
C CYS A 31 -3.44 -15.47 11.28
N ASP A 32 -2.39 -15.12 12.01
CA ASP A 32 -1.40 -14.14 11.57
C ASP A 32 -0.17 -14.84 11.00
N ASN A 33 0.29 -14.38 9.84
CA ASN A 33 1.49 -14.89 9.17
C ASN A 33 1.46 -16.40 8.86
N ALA A 34 0.27 -16.99 8.80
CA ALA A 34 0.09 -18.40 8.48
C ALA A 34 -1.05 -18.61 7.48
N VAL A 35 -0.98 -19.70 6.73
CA VAL A 35 -1.99 -20.11 5.76
C VAL A 35 -2.38 -21.56 6.05
N PRO A 36 -3.67 -21.86 6.23
CA PRO A 36 -4.15 -23.25 6.32
C PRO A 36 -3.91 -23.99 4.99
N ASP A 37 -3.36 -25.18 5.05
CA ASP A 37 -3.01 -26.01 3.90
C ASP A 37 -3.48 -27.43 4.11
N VAL A 38 -4.15 -28.00 3.10
CA VAL A 38 -4.73 -29.37 3.18
C VAL A 38 -3.69 -30.45 3.42
N THR A 39 -2.47 -30.27 2.94
CA THR A 39 -1.42 -31.28 3.02
C THR A 39 -0.59 -31.14 4.29
N PHE A 40 -0.27 -29.91 4.67
CA PHE A 40 0.68 -29.65 5.76
C PHE A 40 0.03 -29.05 7.02
N GLY A 41 -1.28 -28.83 7.00
CA GLY A 41 -2.00 -28.19 8.11
C GLY A 41 -1.80 -26.69 8.10
N LEU A 42 -1.03 -26.13 9.02
CA LEU A 42 -0.77 -24.70 9.11
C LEU A 42 0.66 -24.41 8.61
N LYS A 43 0.75 -23.66 7.52
CA LYS A 43 2.03 -23.23 6.94
C LYS A 43 2.31 -21.76 7.26
N LYS A 44 3.58 -21.40 7.31
CA LYS A 44 3.98 -19.99 7.26
C LYS A 44 3.54 -19.38 5.91
N ARG A 45 3.00 -18.14 5.96
CA ARG A 45 2.68 -17.43 4.72
C ARG A 45 3.93 -17.30 3.83
N PRO A 46 3.77 -17.25 2.52
CA PRO A 46 4.87 -16.92 1.61
C PRO A 46 5.52 -15.58 2.00
N ALA A 47 6.82 -15.49 1.84
CA ALA A 47 7.54 -14.23 1.99
C ALA A 47 7.14 -13.27 0.85
N GLY A 48 7.35 -11.98 1.06
CA GLY A 48 7.30 -11.02 -0.04
C GLY A 48 8.45 -11.27 -1.00
N GLU A 49 8.19 -11.17 -2.29
CA GLU A 49 9.20 -11.17 -3.32
C GLU A 49 9.71 -9.74 -3.54
N PHE A 50 11.03 -9.57 -3.57
CA PHE A 50 11.62 -8.28 -3.92
C PHE A 50 11.48 -8.07 -5.43
N VAL A 51 10.78 -7.01 -5.82
CA VAL A 51 10.56 -6.67 -7.24
C VAL A 51 11.65 -5.73 -7.73
N LYS A 52 11.79 -4.55 -7.11
CA LYS A 52 12.76 -3.55 -7.54
C LYS A 52 12.95 -2.45 -6.48
N THR A 53 14.13 -1.83 -6.47
CA THR A 53 14.34 -0.57 -5.77
C THR A 53 13.92 0.58 -6.66
N LEU A 54 13.03 1.45 -6.17
CA LEU A 54 12.58 2.62 -6.91
C LEU A 54 13.67 3.69 -6.93
N THR A 55 14.10 4.08 -8.12
CA THR A 55 15.13 5.11 -8.31
C THR A 55 14.60 6.47 -7.83
N ASN A 56 15.42 7.21 -7.10
CA ASN A 56 15.09 8.56 -6.59
C ASN A 56 13.88 8.63 -5.63
N ALA A 57 13.38 7.52 -5.15
CA ALA A 57 12.33 7.52 -4.13
C ALA A 57 12.85 8.14 -2.83
N ASN A 58 12.00 8.91 -2.14
CA ASN A 58 12.32 9.52 -0.86
C ASN A 58 11.54 8.81 0.26
N GLY A 59 12.24 8.39 1.32
CA GLY A 59 11.61 7.68 2.45
C GLY A 59 10.57 8.48 3.21
N THR A 60 10.59 9.81 3.11
CA THR A 60 9.67 10.73 3.82
C THR A 60 8.54 11.29 2.95
N GLY A 61 8.44 10.87 1.69
CA GLY A 61 7.40 11.36 0.78
C GLY A 61 6.01 10.79 1.07
N TYR A 62 4.99 11.50 0.63
CA TYR A 62 3.62 11.00 0.65
C TYR A 62 3.39 10.06 -0.53
N TRP A 63 2.91 8.86 -0.25
CA TRP A 63 2.72 7.81 -1.24
C TRP A 63 1.26 7.62 -1.60
N TYR A 64 0.99 7.38 -2.89
CA TYR A 64 -0.34 7.08 -3.40
C TYR A 64 -0.26 6.08 -4.56
N GLU A 65 -1.18 5.15 -4.60
CA GLU A 65 -1.29 4.16 -5.67
C GLU A 65 -2.35 4.59 -6.68
N ILE A 66 -1.98 4.59 -7.96
CA ILE A 66 -2.90 4.82 -9.08
C ILE A 66 -3.10 3.47 -9.75
N ILE A 67 -4.29 2.90 -9.58
CA ILE A 67 -4.68 1.65 -10.22
C ILE A 67 -5.82 1.97 -11.17
N ARG A 68 -5.56 1.88 -12.48
CA ARG A 68 -6.55 2.09 -13.53
C ARG A 68 -7.19 0.77 -13.94
N ASP A 69 -6.36 -0.24 -14.20
CA ASP A 69 -6.80 -1.59 -14.58
C ASP A 69 -5.76 -2.66 -14.17
N GLY A 70 -5.83 -3.83 -14.79
CA GLY A 70 -4.90 -4.94 -14.53
C GLY A 70 -3.46 -4.64 -14.92
N ASP A 71 -3.27 -3.87 -15.98
CA ASP A 71 -1.98 -3.62 -16.62
C ASP A 71 -1.44 -2.22 -16.30
N GLU A 72 -2.31 -1.25 -16.07
CA GLU A 72 -1.94 0.13 -15.76
C GLU A 72 -1.97 0.43 -14.27
N LYS A 73 -0.82 0.27 -13.62
CA LYS A 73 -0.62 0.52 -12.19
C LYS A 73 0.61 1.36 -11.97
N TYR A 74 0.43 2.44 -11.24
CA TYR A 74 1.50 3.39 -10.97
C TYR A 74 1.64 3.65 -9.48
N LEU A 75 2.86 3.87 -9.03
CA LEU A 75 3.15 4.36 -7.69
C LEU A 75 3.56 5.83 -7.79
N PHE A 76 2.86 6.66 -7.06
CA PHE A 76 3.02 8.10 -7.06
C PHE A 76 3.57 8.56 -5.72
N GLN A 77 4.52 9.51 -5.76
CA GLN A 77 5.08 10.11 -4.56
C GLN A 77 5.08 11.64 -4.66
N ILE A 78 4.68 12.31 -3.58
CA ILE A 78 4.88 13.74 -3.38
C ILE A 78 5.97 13.94 -2.34
N THR A 79 6.96 14.77 -2.66
CA THR A 79 8.03 15.19 -1.74
C THR A 79 8.00 16.71 -1.61
N PRO A 80 7.28 17.27 -0.63
CA PRO A 80 7.04 18.73 -0.52
C PRO A 80 8.31 19.57 -0.39
N ALA A 81 9.37 19.00 0.16
CA ALA A 81 10.67 19.69 0.30
C ALA A 81 11.36 19.96 -1.05
N ASN A 82 10.97 19.26 -2.12
CA ASN A 82 11.58 19.34 -3.43
C ASN A 82 10.82 20.27 -4.38
N THR A 83 10.45 21.45 -3.93
CA THR A 83 9.66 22.42 -4.71
C THR A 83 10.51 23.53 -5.35
N GLY A 84 11.82 23.51 -5.21
CA GLY A 84 12.75 24.46 -5.83
C GLY A 84 12.87 24.27 -7.34
N SER A 85 13.40 25.28 -8.02
CA SER A 85 13.68 25.22 -9.47
C SER A 85 14.57 24.02 -9.82
N GLY A 86 14.17 23.25 -10.82
CA GLY A 86 14.85 22.03 -11.24
C GLY A 86 14.65 20.82 -10.33
N GLN A 87 13.89 20.95 -9.24
CA GLN A 87 13.54 19.84 -8.39
C GLN A 87 12.23 19.18 -8.85
N LYS A 88 12.05 17.91 -8.50
CA LYS A 88 10.84 17.15 -8.85
C LYS A 88 10.08 16.78 -7.57
N PRO A 89 9.10 17.59 -7.16
CA PRO A 89 8.28 17.26 -5.98
C PRO A 89 7.34 16.09 -6.22
N ILE A 90 7.04 15.79 -7.48
CA ILE A 90 6.21 14.65 -7.87
C ILE A 90 7.09 13.65 -8.65
N ARG A 91 6.94 12.38 -8.29
CA ARG A 91 7.53 11.26 -9.01
C ARG A 91 6.51 10.17 -9.19
N ILE A 92 6.57 9.50 -10.33
CA ILE A 92 5.68 8.38 -10.65
C ILE A 92 6.53 7.24 -11.20
N TRP A 93 6.25 6.03 -10.74
CA TRP A 93 6.86 4.80 -11.24
C TRP A 93 5.80 3.87 -11.77
N ASP A 94 6.09 3.24 -12.88
CA ASP A 94 5.28 2.15 -13.40
C ASP A 94 5.52 0.89 -12.54
N LEU A 95 4.47 0.32 -11.96
CA LEU A 95 4.58 -0.86 -11.11
C LEU A 95 4.86 -2.16 -11.86
N ALA A 96 4.63 -2.19 -13.18
CA ALA A 96 4.94 -3.37 -13.98
C ALA A 96 6.46 -3.61 -14.10
N ASN A 97 7.26 -2.52 -14.15
CA ASN A 97 8.70 -2.61 -14.38
C ASN A 97 9.55 -1.81 -13.39
N GLY A 98 8.91 -0.98 -12.54
CA GLY A 98 9.55 -0.11 -11.54
C GLY A 98 10.34 1.05 -12.15
N ASN A 99 10.10 1.42 -13.40
CA ASN A 99 10.76 2.53 -14.04
C ASN A 99 10.08 3.86 -13.67
N GLU A 100 10.90 4.89 -13.42
CA GLU A 100 10.40 6.24 -13.20
C GLU A 100 9.91 6.83 -14.53
N LEU A 101 8.69 7.38 -14.51
CA LEU A 101 8.10 8.04 -15.66
C LEU A 101 8.49 9.52 -15.70
N SER A 102 8.70 10.04 -16.90
CA SER A 102 8.94 11.46 -17.10
C SER A 102 7.65 12.25 -17.02
N LEU A 103 7.61 13.25 -16.12
CA LEU A 103 6.50 14.17 -16.01
C LEU A 103 6.78 15.43 -16.82
N THR A 104 5.79 15.87 -17.59
CA THR A 104 5.80 17.15 -18.28
C THR A 104 4.91 18.13 -17.52
N ASN A 105 5.48 19.24 -17.09
CA ASN A 105 4.72 20.30 -16.44
C ASN A 105 4.41 21.41 -17.45
N SER A 106 3.16 21.52 -17.87
CA SER A 106 2.72 22.54 -18.85
C SER A 106 2.59 23.95 -18.25
N ASN A 107 2.47 24.05 -16.93
CA ASN A 107 2.26 25.32 -16.23
C ASN A 107 3.53 25.84 -15.52
N GLY A 108 4.66 25.21 -15.74
CA GLY A 108 5.94 25.59 -15.12
C GLY A 108 6.03 25.28 -13.63
N ASP A 109 7.12 25.70 -13.00
CA ASP A 109 7.44 25.38 -11.61
C ASP A 109 6.50 25.99 -10.58
N ALA A 110 5.70 26.99 -10.95
CA ALA A 110 4.73 27.65 -10.07
C ALA A 110 3.68 26.68 -9.51
N LEU A 111 3.31 25.65 -10.28
CA LEU A 111 2.40 24.60 -9.84
C LEU A 111 2.96 23.83 -8.64
N PHE A 112 4.26 23.64 -8.59
CA PHE A 112 4.89 22.91 -7.51
C PHE A 112 4.88 23.66 -6.16
N ALA A 113 4.76 25.00 -6.18
CA ALA A 113 4.59 25.79 -4.96
C ALA A 113 3.32 25.40 -4.19
N TYR A 114 2.30 24.94 -4.89
CA TYR A 114 1.08 24.42 -4.27
C TYR A 114 1.34 23.17 -3.42
N LEU A 115 2.33 22.36 -3.78
CA LEU A 115 2.71 21.14 -3.09
C LEU A 115 3.69 21.40 -1.93
N SER A 116 4.12 22.63 -1.70
CA SER A 116 5.00 22.98 -0.60
C SER A 116 4.25 22.99 0.73
N GLY A 117 4.91 22.58 1.80
CA GLY A 117 4.36 22.60 3.15
C GLY A 117 5.22 21.83 4.13
N ALA A 118 5.12 22.13 5.42
CA ALA A 118 5.87 21.46 6.47
C ALA A 118 5.28 20.10 6.85
N THR A 119 4.00 19.90 6.61
CA THR A 119 3.25 18.68 6.91
C THR A 119 2.54 18.20 5.68
N GLU A 120 2.67 16.93 5.40
CA GLU A 120 2.22 16.27 4.18
C GLU A 120 0.74 15.88 4.32
N GLU A 121 -0.15 16.84 4.28
CA GLU A 121 -1.58 16.56 4.31
C GLU A 121 -2.21 16.76 2.93
N TYR A 122 -2.22 15.68 2.16
CA TYR A 122 -2.87 15.65 0.86
C TYR A 122 -4.14 14.81 0.91
N ALA A 123 -5.14 15.21 0.13
CA ALA A 123 -6.22 14.34 -0.31
C ALA A 123 -6.02 14.07 -1.80
N ILE A 124 -5.92 12.80 -2.17
CA ILE A 124 -5.69 12.41 -3.55
C ILE A 124 -6.79 11.47 -3.97
N GLN A 125 -7.35 11.70 -5.15
CA GLN A 125 -8.39 10.86 -5.74
C GLN A 125 -8.12 10.70 -7.24
N THR A 126 -8.09 9.47 -7.70
CA THR A 126 -8.05 9.16 -9.13
C THR A 126 -9.44 8.84 -9.62
N ILE A 127 -9.84 9.50 -10.72
CA ILE A 127 -11.12 9.29 -11.39
C ILE A 127 -10.79 9.15 -12.88
N GLN A 128 -10.97 7.96 -13.43
CA GLN A 128 -10.57 7.65 -14.80
C GLN A 128 -9.10 8.01 -15.06
N ASP A 129 -8.83 8.95 -15.97
CA ASP A 129 -7.49 9.37 -16.40
C ASP A 129 -6.93 10.55 -15.59
N TYR A 130 -7.70 11.06 -14.64
CA TYR A 130 -7.34 12.24 -13.86
C TYR A 130 -7.03 11.88 -12.41
N THR A 131 -5.90 12.37 -11.91
CA THR A 131 -5.58 12.32 -10.49
C THR A 131 -5.63 13.73 -9.92
N ILE A 132 -6.59 13.97 -9.05
CA ILE A 132 -6.81 15.25 -8.39
C ILE A 132 -6.05 15.25 -7.08
N ILE A 133 -5.23 16.26 -6.86
CA ILE A 133 -4.43 16.42 -5.65
C ILE A 133 -4.88 17.70 -4.94
N VAL A 134 -5.29 17.56 -3.70
CA VAL A 134 -5.67 18.70 -2.85
C VAL A 134 -4.69 18.78 -1.68
N ASN A 135 -4.04 19.92 -1.53
CA ASN A 135 -3.23 20.23 -0.35
C ASN A 135 -4.14 20.91 0.69
N LYS A 136 -4.42 20.20 1.79
CA LYS A 136 -5.33 20.69 2.85
C LYS A 136 -4.81 21.91 3.61
N GLN A 137 -3.53 22.22 3.47
CA GLN A 137 -2.89 23.35 4.14
C GLN A 137 -2.79 24.61 3.28
N LYS A 138 -3.20 24.54 2.02
CA LYS A 138 -3.18 25.67 1.10
C LYS A 138 -4.60 26.14 0.78
N THR A 139 -4.87 27.39 1.05
CA THR A 139 -6.09 28.04 0.56
C THR A 139 -5.89 28.39 -0.91
N VAL A 140 -6.83 27.97 -1.74
CA VAL A 140 -6.87 28.37 -3.15
C VAL A 140 -7.63 29.70 -3.19
N GLY A 141 -6.95 30.76 -3.63
CA GLY A 141 -7.53 32.10 -3.83
C GLY A 141 -8.20 32.23 -5.19
#